data_0d263be240df967e682ca0a030e4359b
#
_entry.id   0d263be240df967e682ca0a030e4359b
#
_cell.length_a   1.000
_cell.length_b   1.000
_cell.length_c   1.000
_cell.angle_alpha   90.00
_cell.angle_beta   90.00
_cell.angle_gamma   90.00
#
_symmetry.space_group_name_H-M   'P 1'
#
loop_
_entity.id
_entity.type
_entity.pdbx_description
1 polymer ?
#
loop_
_entity_poly.entity_id
_entity_poly.type
_entity_poly.pdbx_seq_one_letter_code
_entity_poly.pdbx_strand_id
1 'polypeptide(L)'
;AVEESLKKEERSEMKIMPDAYVRKHELAKALRETKGHPLYSFTEANEKFSKEIADIRGALEKGEDVSKKISDFRQIAIHYAQKGDLIYPLLKVRYEISEPSYVMWTVDDEIRDELAAIDKECNHDEEWIKRVQAVLTRADEMIYKETNILFPICAMNFTAEEWYEIYEDAKDYALVYGIDNRWEEAEKYVQDKKNRHEAAIYEGEIVMGGGHMSAAQLEAMLNTLPIEITFIDDNNINRFFNE
;
A
#
# COMPACT_ATOMS: atom_id res chain seq x y z
N ALA A 1 -21.83 -9.43 11.29
CA ALA A 1 -22.31 -8.08 11.67
C ALA A 1 -21.60 -6.99 10.85
N VAL A 2 -20.24 -6.96 10.81
CA VAL A 2 -19.47 -5.94 10.04
C VAL A 2 -19.65 -6.14 8.53
N GLU A 3 -19.62 -7.38 8.05
CA GLU A 3 -19.83 -7.72 6.64
C GLU A 3 -21.27 -7.44 6.18
N GLU A 4 -22.24 -7.62 7.06
CA GLU A 4 -23.64 -7.22 6.83
C GLU A 4 -23.81 -5.71 6.79
N SER A 5 -23.04 -4.97 7.63
CA SER A 5 -23.04 -3.52 7.64
C SER A 5 -22.47 -2.96 6.33
N LEU A 6 -21.31 -3.45 5.88
CA LEU A 6 -20.70 -3.04 4.62
C LEU A 6 -21.61 -3.34 3.41
N LYS A 7 -22.20 -4.54 3.34
CA LYS A 7 -23.17 -4.89 2.28
C LYS A 7 -24.46 -4.05 2.36
N LYS A 8 -24.84 -3.61 3.56
CA LYS A 8 -26.00 -2.76 3.76
C LYS A 8 -25.73 -1.31 3.36
N GLU A 9 -24.52 -0.80 3.61
CA GLU A 9 -24.07 0.50 3.15
C GLU A 9 -23.95 0.54 1.63
N GLU A 10 -23.32 -0.46 0.99
CA GLU A 10 -23.29 -0.59 -0.46
C GLU A 10 -24.68 -0.60 -1.09
N ARG A 11 -25.63 -1.33 -0.49
CA ARG A 11 -27.04 -1.35 -0.94
C ARG A 11 -27.76 -0.02 -0.70
N SER A 12 -27.40 0.69 0.35
CA SER A 12 -27.95 2.02 0.66
C SER A 12 -27.42 3.06 -0.32
N GLU A 13 -26.13 3.08 -0.60
CA GLU A 13 -25.51 3.95 -1.59
C GLU A 13 -26.02 3.66 -3.00
N MET A 14 -26.20 2.40 -3.39
CA MET A 14 -26.79 1.99 -4.67
C MET A 14 -28.23 2.49 -4.86
N LYS A 15 -29.01 2.59 -3.76
CA LYS A 15 -30.38 3.09 -3.82
C LYS A 15 -30.47 4.61 -3.87
N ILE A 16 -29.50 5.32 -3.27
CA ILE A 16 -29.54 6.77 -3.09
C ILE A 16 -28.80 7.50 -4.24
N MET A 17 -27.74 6.91 -4.78
CA MET A 17 -26.91 7.51 -5.84
C MET A 17 -26.37 6.45 -6.83
N PRO A 18 -27.21 5.89 -7.72
CA PRO A 18 -26.76 4.87 -8.69
C PRO A 18 -25.61 5.36 -9.57
N ASP A 19 -25.66 6.62 -10.03
CA ASP A 19 -24.65 7.21 -10.92
C ASP A 19 -23.28 7.38 -10.24
N ALA A 20 -23.26 7.76 -8.96
CA ALA A 20 -22.03 7.89 -8.18
C ALA A 20 -21.36 6.53 -7.95
N TYR A 21 -22.15 5.50 -7.66
CA TYR A 21 -21.66 4.14 -7.50
C TYR A 21 -21.02 3.62 -8.79
N VAL A 22 -21.73 3.72 -9.91
CA VAL A 22 -21.22 3.32 -11.24
C VAL A 22 -19.94 4.06 -11.55
N ARG A 23 -19.93 5.39 -11.37
CA ARG A 23 -18.77 6.24 -11.65
C ARG A 23 -17.53 5.84 -10.87
N LYS A 24 -17.64 5.55 -9.55
CA LYS A 24 -16.46 5.16 -8.74
C LYS A 24 -15.85 3.83 -9.22
N HIS A 25 -16.67 2.87 -9.62
CA HIS A 25 -16.20 1.60 -10.14
C HIS A 25 -15.59 1.71 -11.54
N GLU A 26 -16.14 2.56 -12.40
CA GLU A 26 -15.58 2.85 -13.73
C GLU A 26 -14.22 3.54 -13.63
N LEU A 27 -14.08 4.53 -12.72
CA LEU A 27 -12.78 5.15 -12.44
C LEU A 27 -11.75 4.16 -11.91
N ALA A 28 -12.12 3.37 -10.92
CA ALA A 28 -11.23 2.35 -10.37
C ALA A 28 -10.80 1.34 -11.45
N LYS A 29 -11.73 0.92 -12.30
CA LYS A 29 -11.43 0.04 -13.42
C LYS A 29 -10.43 0.67 -14.38
N ALA A 30 -10.64 1.90 -14.80
CA ALA A 30 -9.73 2.61 -15.70
C ALA A 30 -8.31 2.71 -15.12
N LEU A 31 -8.18 3.07 -13.83
CA LEU A 31 -6.89 3.16 -13.15
C LEU A 31 -6.21 1.78 -12.99
N ARG A 32 -6.96 0.73 -12.73
CA ARG A 32 -6.47 -0.66 -12.66
C ARG A 32 -5.99 -1.20 -14.00
N GLU A 33 -6.53 -0.70 -15.11
CA GLU A 33 -6.12 -1.05 -16.47
C GLU A 33 -4.98 -0.14 -16.99
N THR A 34 -4.66 0.94 -16.29
CA THR A 34 -3.58 1.86 -16.65
C THR A 34 -2.24 1.28 -16.20
N LYS A 35 -1.43 0.79 -17.15
CA LYS A 35 -0.12 0.21 -16.86
C LYS A 35 0.76 1.19 -16.09
N GLY A 36 1.37 0.70 -15.03
CA GLY A 36 2.25 1.48 -14.15
C GLY A 36 1.53 2.24 -13.04
N HIS A 37 0.23 2.50 -13.14
CA HIS A 37 -0.55 3.10 -12.06
C HIS A 37 -0.51 2.21 -10.80
N PRO A 38 -0.46 2.77 -9.56
CA PRO A 38 -0.44 1.97 -8.34
C PRO A 38 -1.58 0.93 -8.26
N LEU A 39 -2.81 1.28 -8.65
CA LEU A 39 -3.92 0.32 -8.66
C LEU A 39 -3.73 -0.81 -9.68
N TYR A 40 -3.01 -0.59 -10.78
CA TYR A 40 -2.61 -1.66 -11.69
C TYR A 40 -1.70 -2.65 -10.98
N SER A 41 -0.66 -2.16 -10.28
CA SER A 41 0.28 -3.01 -9.55
C SER A 41 -0.39 -3.81 -8.44
N PHE A 42 -1.29 -3.18 -7.67
CA PHE A 42 -2.11 -3.88 -6.67
C PHE A 42 -3.01 -4.97 -7.31
N THR A 43 -3.58 -4.69 -8.49
CA THR A 43 -4.44 -5.65 -9.20
C THR A 43 -3.65 -6.85 -9.68
N GLU A 44 -2.49 -6.66 -10.31
CA GLU A 44 -1.60 -7.73 -10.75
C GLU A 44 -1.13 -8.61 -9.57
N ALA A 45 -0.80 -7.98 -8.43
CA ALA A 45 -0.45 -8.70 -7.22
C ALA A 45 -1.65 -9.55 -6.71
N ASN A 46 -2.85 -9.00 -6.68
CA ASN A 46 -4.07 -9.70 -6.31
C ASN A 46 -4.37 -10.87 -7.22
N GLU A 47 -4.18 -10.73 -8.53
CA GLU A 47 -4.33 -11.84 -9.48
C GLU A 47 -3.31 -12.96 -9.25
N LYS A 48 -2.07 -12.59 -8.92
CA LYS A 48 -1.04 -13.57 -8.54
C LYS A 48 -1.45 -14.32 -7.29
N PHE A 49 -1.86 -13.63 -6.23
CA PHE A 49 -2.30 -14.27 -4.99
C PHE A 49 -3.54 -15.13 -5.17
N SER A 50 -4.51 -14.71 -5.98
CA SER A 50 -5.68 -15.54 -6.30
C SER A 50 -5.28 -16.85 -7.00
N LYS A 51 -4.30 -16.83 -7.89
CA LYS A 51 -3.75 -18.04 -8.54
C LYS A 51 -3.04 -18.93 -7.52
N GLU A 52 -2.24 -18.36 -6.63
CA GLU A 52 -1.54 -19.10 -5.57
C GLU A 52 -2.54 -19.75 -4.59
N ILE A 53 -3.60 -19.05 -4.19
CA ILE A 53 -4.68 -19.58 -3.35
C ILE A 53 -5.35 -20.78 -4.04
N ALA A 54 -5.69 -20.65 -5.32
CA ALA A 54 -6.30 -21.75 -6.08
C ALA A 54 -5.35 -22.97 -6.19
N ASP A 55 -4.06 -22.74 -6.39
CA ASP A 55 -3.05 -23.79 -6.48
C ASP A 55 -2.85 -24.51 -5.14
N ILE A 56 -2.83 -23.79 -4.02
CA ILE A 56 -2.75 -24.38 -2.68
C ILE A 56 -3.99 -25.21 -2.39
N ARG A 57 -5.20 -24.71 -2.67
CA ARG A 57 -6.45 -25.44 -2.49
C ARG A 57 -6.47 -26.74 -3.32
N GLY A 58 -6.08 -26.66 -4.60
CA GLY A 58 -6.02 -27.81 -5.48
C GLY A 58 -5.01 -28.89 -5.04
N ALA A 59 -3.89 -28.48 -4.43
CA ALA A 59 -2.90 -29.38 -3.84
C ALA A 59 -3.44 -30.05 -2.57
N LEU A 60 -4.12 -29.32 -1.68
CA LEU A 60 -4.78 -29.87 -0.50
C LEU A 60 -5.85 -30.91 -0.84
N GLU A 61 -6.67 -30.67 -1.89
CA GLU A 61 -7.67 -31.63 -2.35
C GLU A 61 -7.07 -32.95 -2.83
N LYS A 62 -5.83 -32.91 -3.33
CA LYS A 62 -5.09 -34.09 -3.76
C LYS A 62 -4.31 -34.76 -2.64
N GLY A 63 -4.32 -34.18 -1.43
CA GLY A 63 -3.52 -34.65 -0.31
C GLY A 63 -2.01 -34.41 -0.47
N GLU A 64 -1.61 -33.43 -1.29
CA GLU A 64 -0.21 -33.05 -1.48
C GLU A 64 0.30 -32.19 -0.32
N ASP A 65 1.59 -32.23 -0.05
CA ASP A 65 2.23 -31.33 0.92
C ASP A 65 2.26 -29.90 0.36
N VAL A 66 1.67 -28.97 1.11
CA VAL A 66 1.58 -27.56 0.73
C VAL A 66 2.50 -26.64 1.55
N SER A 67 3.34 -27.20 2.41
CA SER A 67 4.20 -26.41 3.34
C SER A 67 5.01 -25.36 2.62
N LYS A 68 5.68 -25.72 1.53
CA LYS A 68 6.47 -24.78 0.74
C LYS A 68 5.57 -23.69 0.08
N LYS A 69 4.41 -24.08 -0.42
CA LYS A 69 3.47 -23.13 -1.05
C LYS A 69 2.95 -22.11 -0.03
N ILE A 70 2.68 -22.53 1.21
CA ILE A 70 2.29 -21.64 2.30
C ILE A 70 3.43 -20.69 2.66
N SER A 71 4.66 -21.20 2.76
CA SER A 71 5.83 -20.36 3.02
C SER A 71 6.03 -19.30 1.93
N ASP A 72 5.90 -19.68 0.66
CA ASP A 72 5.99 -18.76 -0.48
C ASP A 72 4.83 -17.75 -0.48
N PHE A 73 3.59 -18.17 -0.18
CA PHE A 73 2.40 -17.32 -0.11
C PHE A 73 2.46 -16.24 0.97
N ARG A 74 3.31 -16.40 2.00
CA ARG A 74 3.54 -15.35 3.03
C ARG A 74 4.02 -14.02 2.45
N GLN A 75 4.45 -13.97 1.19
CA GLN A 75 4.74 -12.72 0.50
C GLN A 75 3.53 -11.76 0.44
N ILE A 76 2.31 -12.25 0.62
CA ILE A 76 1.10 -11.40 0.75
C ILE A 76 1.24 -10.37 1.88
N ALA A 77 2.05 -10.63 2.90
CA ALA A 77 2.34 -9.68 3.98
C ALA A 77 2.97 -8.38 3.47
N ILE A 78 3.76 -8.43 2.39
CA ILE A 78 4.36 -7.25 1.76
C ILE A 78 3.28 -6.40 1.09
N HIS A 79 2.30 -7.03 0.43
CA HIS A 79 1.16 -6.36 -0.17
C HIS A 79 0.29 -5.65 0.91
N TYR A 80 0.08 -6.30 2.04
CA TYR A 80 -0.64 -5.70 3.17
C TYR A 80 0.14 -4.55 3.80
N ALA A 81 1.47 -4.66 3.94
CA ALA A 81 2.31 -3.57 4.39
C ALA A 81 2.23 -2.37 3.44
N GLN A 82 2.29 -2.60 2.12
CA GLN A 82 2.14 -1.54 1.12
C GLN A 82 0.82 -0.78 1.25
N LYS A 83 -0.30 -1.46 1.46
CA LYS A 83 -1.59 -0.81 1.74
C LYS A 83 -1.55 -0.01 3.04
N GLY A 84 -0.99 -0.61 4.09
CA GLY A 84 -0.84 -0.01 5.42
C GLY A 84 -0.02 1.28 5.39
N ASP A 85 1.04 1.31 4.61
CA ASP A 85 1.96 2.43 4.54
C ASP A 85 1.49 3.55 3.61
N LEU A 86 0.90 3.21 2.46
CA LEU A 86 0.65 4.16 1.38
C LEU A 86 -0.84 4.55 1.22
N ILE A 87 -1.77 3.65 1.47
CA ILE A 87 -3.20 3.85 1.17
C ILE A 87 -3.98 4.26 2.42
N TYR A 88 -3.90 3.48 3.49
CA TYR A 88 -4.73 3.69 4.68
C TYR A 88 -4.45 5.01 5.41
N PRO A 89 -3.18 5.45 5.59
CA PRO A 89 -2.90 6.74 6.22
C PRO A 89 -3.47 7.91 5.42
N LEU A 90 -3.36 7.86 4.09
CA LEU A 90 -3.86 8.92 3.22
C LEU A 90 -5.39 9.03 3.29
N LEU A 91 -6.11 7.90 3.22
CA LEU A 91 -7.56 7.85 3.39
C LEU A 91 -7.99 8.41 4.75
N LYS A 92 -7.31 7.99 5.83
CA LYS A 92 -7.66 8.38 7.20
C LYS A 92 -7.36 9.85 7.49
N VAL A 93 -6.16 10.32 7.16
CA VAL A 93 -5.67 11.63 7.58
C VAL A 93 -6.19 12.74 6.69
N ARG A 94 -6.18 12.52 5.36
CA ARG A 94 -6.54 13.58 4.41
C ARG A 94 -8.01 13.59 4.03
N TYR A 95 -8.62 12.41 3.97
CA TYR A 95 -10.01 12.25 3.51
C TYR A 95 -10.99 11.91 4.63
N GLU A 96 -10.49 11.71 5.86
CA GLU A 96 -11.31 11.35 7.04
C GLU A 96 -12.11 10.04 6.88
N ILE A 97 -11.67 9.17 5.93
CA ILE A 97 -12.28 7.87 5.65
C ILE A 97 -11.52 6.81 6.44
N SER A 98 -12.02 6.46 7.62
CA SER A 98 -11.31 5.56 8.55
C SER A 98 -11.93 4.18 8.69
N GLU A 99 -13.25 4.03 8.53
CA GLU A 99 -13.95 2.76 8.83
C GLU A 99 -13.51 1.59 7.95
N PRO A 100 -13.53 1.69 6.59
CA PRO A 100 -13.09 0.58 5.76
C PRO A 100 -11.62 0.23 5.96
N SER A 101 -10.74 1.23 6.07
CA SER A 101 -9.31 1.03 6.23
C SER A 101 -8.96 0.40 7.57
N TYR A 102 -9.62 0.77 8.66
CA TYR A 102 -9.37 0.19 9.99
C TYR A 102 -9.72 -1.30 10.04
N VAL A 103 -10.90 -1.66 9.51
CA VAL A 103 -11.34 -3.06 9.49
C VAL A 103 -10.44 -3.91 8.61
N MET A 104 -10.08 -3.39 7.42
CA MET A 104 -9.21 -4.12 6.48
C MET A 104 -7.81 -4.28 7.06
N TRP A 105 -7.25 -3.27 7.70
CA TRP A 105 -5.95 -3.35 8.36
C TRP A 105 -5.91 -4.44 9.43
N THR A 106 -6.93 -4.49 10.29
CA THR A 106 -7.02 -5.54 11.32
C THR A 106 -7.04 -6.94 10.71
N VAL A 107 -7.79 -7.13 9.61
CA VAL A 107 -7.86 -8.42 8.91
C VAL A 107 -6.55 -8.76 8.20
N ASP A 108 -5.87 -7.77 7.61
CA ASP A 108 -4.53 -7.94 7.01
C ASP A 108 -3.53 -8.47 8.06
N ASP A 109 -3.53 -7.89 9.26
CA ASP A 109 -2.67 -8.32 10.36
C ASP A 109 -3.01 -9.74 10.82
N GLU A 110 -4.29 -10.06 10.98
CA GLU A 110 -4.73 -11.40 11.37
C GLU A 110 -4.37 -12.48 10.33
N ILE A 111 -4.49 -12.18 9.03
CA ILE A 111 -4.07 -13.11 7.96
C ILE A 111 -2.56 -13.32 7.99
N ARG A 112 -1.79 -12.24 8.12
CA ARG A 112 -0.33 -12.29 8.20
C ARG A 112 0.14 -13.14 9.38
N ASP A 113 -0.43 -12.90 10.56
CA ASP A 113 -0.04 -13.56 11.79
C ASP A 113 -0.44 -15.05 11.77
N GLU A 114 -1.62 -15.39 11.23
CA GLU A 114 -2.06 -16.77 11.07
C GLU A 114 -1.20 -17.54 10.06
N LEU A 115 -0.85 -16.96 8.92
CA LEU A 115 0.07 -17.56 7.96
C LEU A 115 1.45 -17.80 8.58
N ALA A 116 1.94 -16.87 9.42
CA ALA A 116 3.20 -17.02 10.12
C ALA A 116 3.15 -18.10 11.20
N ALA A 117 2.00 -18.32 11.83
CA ALA A 117 1.80 -19.40 12.80
C ALA A 117 1.75 -20.76 12.10
N ILE A 118 0.94 -20.89 11.04
CA ILE A 118 0.79 -22.11 10.23
C ILE A 118 2.14 -22.57 9.65
N ASP A 119 2.94 -21.65 9.11
CA ASP A 119 4.25 -21.94 8.51
C ASP A 119 5.29 -22.50 9.49
N LYS A 120 5.13 -22.22 10.79
CA LYS A 120 6.03 -22.71 11.84
C LYS A 120 5.62 -24.09 12.39
N GLU A 121 4.43 -24.57 12.10
CA GLU A 121 3.94 -25.83 12.62
C GLU A 121 4.53 -27.01 11.86
N CYS A 122 4.99 -28.02 12.63
CA CYS A 122 5.54 -29.25 12.05
C CYS A 122 4.49 -30.35 11.87
N ASN A 123 3.33 -30.23 12.54
CA ASN A 123 2.26 -31.22 12.47
C ASN A 123 1.15 -30.72 11.52
N HIS A 124 1.00 -31.37 10.40
CA HIS A 124 0.03 -31.02 9.36
C HIS A 124 -1.21 -31.95 9.43
N ASP A 125 -1.86 -31.93 10.59
CA ASP A 125 -3.09 -32.69 10.83
C ASP A 125 -4.35 -32.03 10.22
N GLU A 126 -5.51 -32.63 10.47
CA GLU A 126 -6.78 -32.10 9.96
C GLU A 126 -7.08 -30.67 10.47
N GLU A 127 -6.64 -30.32 11.67
CA GLU A 127 -6.84 -28.99 12.23
C GLU A 127 -5.96 -27.96 11.52
N TRP A 128 -4.70 -28.31 11.25
CA TRP A 128 -3.81 -27.50 10.44
C TRP A 128 -4.40 -27.23 9.04
N ILE A 129 -4.93 -28.27 8.38
CA ILE A 129 -5.56 -28.13 7.07
C ILE A 129 -6.77 -27.18 7.12
N LYS A 130 -7.62 -27.27 8.14
CA LYS A 130 -8.76 -26.37 8.34
C LYS A 130 -8.31 -24.91 8.52
N ARG A 131 -7.26 -24.69 9.27
CA ARG A 131 -6.68 -23.35 9.46
C ARG A 131 -6.11 -22.79 8.16
N VAL A 132 -5.39 -23.60 7.38
CA VAL A 132 -4.95 -23.20 6.04
C VAL A 132 -6.14 -22.81 5.17
N GLN A 133 -7.19 -23.61 5.09
CA GLN A 133 -8.37 -23.29 4.30
C GLN A 133 -9.06 -22.01 4.77
N ALA A 134 -9.14 -21.79 6.07
CA ALA A 134 -9.74 -20.61 6.65
C ALA A 134 -8.96 -19.34 6.32
N VAL A 135 -7.63 -19.36 6.47
CA VAL A 135 -6.79 -18.17 6.17
C VAL A 135 -6.78 -17.85 4.66
N LEU A 136 -6.78 -18.87 3.80
CA LEU A 136 -6.89 -18.66 2.35
C LEU A 136 -8.25 -18.06 1.97
N THR A 137 -9.33 -18.45 2.65
CA THR A 137 -10.66 -17.88 2.42
C THR A 137 -10.68 -16.41 2.83
N ARG A 138 -10.09 -16.06 3.96
CA ARG A 138 -9.97 -14.66 4.40
C ARG A 138 -9.13 -13.82 3.45
N ALA A 139 -8.03 -14.38 2.90
CA ALA A 139 -7.21 -13.70 1.91
C ALA A 139 -7.99 -13.43 0.61
N ASP A 140 -8.77 -14.40 0.12
CA ASP A 140 -9.66 -14.24 -1.04
C ASP A 140 -10.71 -13.13 -0.81
N GLU A 141 -11.34 -13.14 0.38
CA GLU A 141 -12.30 -12.09 0.76
C GLU A 141 -11.64 -10.71 0.83
N MET A 142 -10.37 -10.63 1.25
CA MET A 142 -9.63 -9.38 1.27
C MET A 142 -9.35 -8.87 -0.15
N ILE A 143 -8.91 -9.73 -1.07
CA ILE A 143 -8.75 -9.40 -2.49
C ILE A 143 -10.05 -8.86 -3.09
N TYR A 144 -11.19 -9.49 -2.75
CA TYR A 144 -12.50 -9.01 -3.16
C TYR A 144 -12.81 -7.61 -2.61
N LYS A 145 -12.56 -7.37 -1.32
CA LYS A 145 -12.80 -6.08 -0.66
C LYS A 145 -11.90 -4.97 -1.22
N GLU A 146 -10.64 -5.28 -1.50
CA GLU A 146 -9.75 -4.34 -2.16
C GLU A 146 -10.29 -3.90 -3.51
N THR A 147 -10.65 -4.86 -4.34
CA THR A 147 -11.13 -4.61 -5.69
C THR A 147 -12.45 -3.85 -5.74
N ASN A 148 -13.38 -4.17 -4.85
CA ASN A 148 -14.76 -3.69 -4.93
C ASN A 148 -15.10 -2.58 -3.94
N ILE A 149 -14.26 -2.36 -2.92
CA ILE A 149 -14.50 -1.33 -1.89
C ILE A 149 -13.34 -0.34 -1.85
N LEU A 150 -12.13 -0.81 -1.55
CA LEU A 150 -10.98 0.06 -1.32
C LEU A 150 -10.57 0.83 -2.58
N PHE A 151 -10.34 0.14 -3.69
CA PHE A 151 -9.88 0.77 -4.92
C PHE A 151 -10.89 1.79 -5.48
N PRO A 152 -12.22 1.53 -5.49
CA PRO A 152 -13.20 2.54 -5.84
C PRO A 152 -13.20 3.77 -4.93
N ILE A 153 -13.00 3.59 -3.63
CA ILE A 153 -12.89 4.72 -2.70
C ILE A 153 -11.64 5.55 -3.00
N CYS A 154 -10.48 4.91 -3.19
CA CYS A 154 -9.24 5.60 -3.53
C CYS A 154 -9.35 6.34 -4.88
N ALA A 155 -9.92 5.69 -5.90
CA ALA A 155 -10.09 6.27 -7.23
C ALA A 155 -10.97 7.53 -7.23
N MET A 156 -11.95 7.61 -6.34
CA MET A 156 -12.82 8.79 -6.21
C MET A 156 -12.20 9.93 -5.41
N ASN A 157 -11.29 9.65 -4.52
CA ASN A 157 -10.81 10.64 -3.56
C ASN A 157 -9.39 11.13 -3.88
N PHE A 158 -8.48 10.26 -4.31
CA PHE A 158 -7.08 10.64 -4.49
C PHE A 158 -6.88 11.49 -5.74
N THR A 159 -6.06 12.52 -5.61
CA THR A 159 -5.65 13.38 -6.72
C THR A 159 -4.58 12.71 -7.58
N ALA A 160 -4.34 13.26 -8.78
CA ALA A 160 -3.28 12.77 -9.66
C ALA A 160 -1.89 12.87 -9.00
N GLU A 161 -1.64 13.97 -8.29
CA GLU A 161 -0.39 14.20 -7.57
C GLU A 161 -0.17 13.16 -6.46
N GLU A 162 -1.22 12.81 -5.72
CA GLU A 162 -1.14 11.78 -4.68
C GLU A 162 -0.85 10.40 -5.29
N TRP A 163 -1.42 10.08 -6.44
CA TRP A 163 -1.10 8.87 -7.16
C TRP A 163 0.35 8.82 -7.64
N TYR A 164 0.93 9.95 -8.06
CA TYR A 164 2.34 10.03 -8.43
C TYR A 164 3.26 9.85 -7.22
N GLU A 165 2.88 10.39 -6.07
CA GLU A 165 3.62 10.19 -4.80
C GLU A 165 3.54 8.72 -4.35
N ILE A 166 2.34 8.13 -4.36
CA ILE A 166 2.16 6.69 -4.07
C ILE A 166 2.98 5.83 -5.05
N TYR A 167 3.04 6.20 -6.33
CA TYR A 167 3.85 5.48 -7.32
C TYR A 167 5.34 5.50 -6.97
N GLU A 168 5.88 6.67 -6.61
CA GLU A 168 7.30 6.80 -6.25
C GLU A 168 7.67 5.94 -5.04
N ASP A 169 6.80 5.92 -4.03
CA ASP A 169 7.00 5.12 -2.82
C ASP A 169 6.71 3.62 -3.03
N ALA A 170 5.86 3.28 -4.01
CA ALA A 170 5.41 1.91 -4.25
C ALA A 170 6.27 1.11 -5.22
N LYS A 171 7.12 1.75 -6.02
CA LYS A 171 7.78 1.07 -7.15
C LYS A 171 8.67 -0.10 -6.73
N ASP A 172 9.29 -0.04 -5.56
CA ASP A 172 10.12 -1.13 -5.05
C ASP A 172 9.28 -2.35 -4.61
N TYR A 173 8.05 -2.14 -4.13
CA TYR A 173 7.13 -3.22 -3.78
C TYR A 173 6.72 -4.05 -5.02
N ALA A 174 6.45 -3.39 -6.15
CA ALA A 174 6.06 -4.08 -7.38
C ALA A 174 7.17 -5.00 -7.91
N LEU A 175 8.44 -4.62 -7.73
CA LEU A 175 9.59 -5.43 -8.11
C LEU A 175 9.63 -6.78 -7.38
N VAL A 176 9.19 -6.84 -6.12
CA VAL A 176 9.11 -8.09 -5.34
C VAL A 176 8.22 -9.13 -6.02
N TYR A 177 7.19 -8.68 -6.72
CA TYR A 177 6.24 -9.55 -7.43
C TYR A 177 6.60 -9.76 -8.90
N GLY A 178 7.67 -9.14 -9.40
CA GLY A 178 8.07 -9.17 -10.80
C GLY A 178 7.10 -8.39 -11.71
N ILE A 179 6.40 -7.41 -11.16
CA ILE A 179 5.44 -6.57 -11.89
C ILE A 179 6.19 -5.42 -12.55
N ASP A 180 6.04 -5.27 -13.88
CA ASP A 180 6.49 -4.09 -14.60
C ASP A 180 5.49 -2.95 -14.36
N ASN A 181 5.86 -2.06 -13.44
CA ASN A 181 5.02 -0.96 -12.97
C ASN A 181 5.52 0.42 -13.46
N ARG A 182 6.30 0.48 -14.53
CA ARG A 182 6.79 1.75 -15.06
C ARG A 182 5.63 2.64 -15.51
N TRP A 183 5.56 3.85 -14.94
CA TRP A 183 4.55 4.87 -15.24
C TRP A 183 5.24 6.17 -15.66
N GLU A 184 5.37 6.38 -16.97
CA GLU A 184 6.13 7.49 -17.55
C GLU A 184 5.61 8.87 -17.10
N GLU A 185 4.32 9.02 -16.93
CA GLU A 185 3.68 10.27 -16.48
C GLU A 185 4.10 10.63 -15.04
N ALA A 186 4.09 9.64 -14.14
CA ALA A 186 4.53 9.83 -12.77
C ALA A 186 6.05 10.07 -12.68
N GLU A 187 6.85 9.33 -13.45
CA GLU A 187 8.31 9.54 -13.50
C GLU A 187 8.63 10.97 -13.93
N LYS A 188 7.93 11.47 -14.93
CA LYS A 188 8.08 12.86 -15.38
C LYS A 188 7.70 13.86 -14.28
N TYR A 189 6.56 13.66 -13.62
CA TYR A 189 6.14 14.51 -12.50
C TYR A 189 7.18 14.55 -11.38
N VAL A 190 7.66 13.38 -10.96
CA VAL A 190 8.68 13.26 -9.91
C VAL A 190 9.98 13.94 -10.32
N GLN A 191 10.41 13.77 -11.57
CA GLN A 191 11.62 14.43 -12.10
C GLN A 191 11.45 15.94 -12.15
N ASP A 192 10.31 16.44 -12.61
CA ASP A 192 9.99 17.87 -12.64
C ASP A 192 9.92 18.47 -11.24
N LYS A 193 9.41 17.71 -10.25
CA LYS A 193 9.40 18.11 -8.84
C LYS A 193 10.84 18.18 -8.27
N LYS A 194 11.68 17.20 -8.55
CA LYS A 194 13.11 17.20 -8.17
C LYS A 194 13.86 18.38 -8.81
N ASN A 195 13.70 18.60 -10.11
CA ASN A 195 14.33 19.71 -10.82
C ASN A 195 13.94 21.09 -10.27
N ARG A 196 12.68 21.25 -9.84
CA ARG A 196 12.23 22.48 -9.17
C ARG A 196 12.90 22.65 -7.80
N HIS A 197 13.18 21.59 -7.08
CA HIS A 197 13.92 21.65 -5.81
C HIS A 197 15.41 21.93 -6.02
N GLU A 198 16.03 21.37 -7.06
CA GLU A 198 17.43 21.64 -7.43
C GLU A 198 17.64 23.07 -7.95
N ALA A 199 16.64 23.66 -8.62
CA ALA A 199 16.68 25.04 -9.09
C ALA A 199 16.56 26.08 -7.96
N ALA A 200 16.43 25.65 -6.75
CA ALA A 200 16.00 26.47 -5.62
C ALA A 200 17.13 26.87 -4.65
N ILE A 201 18.39 26.94 -5.11
CA ILE A 201 19.40 27.77 -4.44
C ILE A 201 19.34 29.14 -5.12
N TYR A 202 18.42 29.98 -4.68
CA TYR A 202 18.29 31.35 -5.19
C TYR A 202 18.92 32.31 -4.17
N GLU A 203 19.92 33.09 -4.64
CA GLU A 203 20.57 34.19 -3.86
C GLU A 203 21.15 33.78 -2.49
N GLY A 204 21.63 32.56 -2.31
CA GLY A 204 22.23 32.09 -1.05
C GLY A 204 21.20 31.59 -0.02
N GLU A 205 19.96 31.39 -0.40
CA GLU A 205 18.94 30.79 0.43
C GLU A 205 18.73 29.30 0.08
N ILE A 206 18.45 28.51 1.11
CA ILE A 206 18.07 27.10 1.00
C ILE A 206 16.56 27.06 0.85
N VAL A 207 16.06 26.55 -0.28
CA VAL A 207 14.62 26.41 -0.52
C VAL A 207 14.19 24.99 -0.15
N MET A 208 13.12 24.89 0.62
CA MET A 208 12.53 23.64 1.10
C MET A 208 11.03 23.61 0.76
N GLY A 209 10.41 22.46 0.82
CA GLY A 209 8.99 22.28 0.45
C GLY A 209 8.01 23.18 1.24
N GLY A 210 8.38 23.65 2.43
CA GLY A 210 7.58 24.56 3.28
C GLY A 210 7.99 26.04 3.23
N GLY A 211 9.01 26.42 2.41
CA GLY A 211 9.51 27.78 2.32
C GLY A 211 11.02 27.82 2.06
N HIS A 212 11.62 28.99 2.32
CA HIS A 212 13.06 29.19 2.12
C HIS A 212 13.67 29.89 3.33
N MET A 213 14.96 29.65 3.56
CA MET A 213 15.73 30.29 4.62
C MET A 213 17.22 30.35 4.26
N SER A 214 17.93 31.32 4.81
CA SER A 214 19.39 31.35 4.69
C SER A 214 20.06 30.23 5.48
N ALA A 215 21.31 29.89 5.16
CA ALA A 215 22.07 28.90 5.92
C ALA A 215 22.19 29.31 7.41
N ALA A 216 22.35 30.59 7.72
CA ALA A 216 22.40 31.10 9.11
C ALA A 216 21.07 30.91 9.86
N GLN A 217 19.93 31.08 9.17
CA GLN A 217 18.61 30.83 9.77
C GLN A 217 18.38 29.32 10.01
N LEU A 218 18.82 28.46 9.08
CA LEU A 218 18.75 27.01 9.26
C LEU A 218 19.62 26.57 10.44
N GLU A 219 20.86 27.06 10.53
CA GLU A 219 21.78 26.77 11.63
C GLU A 219 21.19 27.22 12.98
N ALA A 220 20.66 28.42 13.05
CA ALA A 220 20.00 28.94 14.27
C ALA A 220 18.79 28.05 14.65
N MET A 221 17.99 27.65 13.69
CA MET A 221 16.85 26.76 13.92
C MET A 221 17.31 25.39 14.47
N LEU A 222 18.32 24.78 13.86
CA LEU A 222 18.84 23.47 14.28
C LEU A 222 19.45 23.54 15.68
N ASN A 223 20.14 24.63 16.03
CA ASN A 223 20.74 24.85 17.36
C ASN A 223 19.69 25.17 18.43
N THR A 224 18.47 25.55 18.10
CA THR A 224 17.37 25.75 19.07
C THR A 224 16.60 24.48 19.40
N LEU A 225 16.81 23.42 18.67
CA LEU A 225 16.14 22.14 18.94
C LEU A 225 16.76 21.46 20.17
N PRO A 226 15.96 20.97 21.12
CA PRO A 226 16.45 20.31 22.33
C PRO A 226 16.87 18.86 22.10
N ILE A 227 17.49 18.58 20.95
CA ILE A 227 17.98 17.26 20.52
C ILE A 227 19.35 17.42 19.86
N GLU A 228 20.21 16.44 20.01
CA GLU A 228 21.48 16.37 19.28
C GLU A 228 21.23 15.86 17.86
N ILE A 229 21.62 16.65 16.87
CA ILE A 229 21.50 16.31 15.46
C ILE A 229 22.89 16.20 14.85
N THR A 230 23.20 15.08 14.23
CA THR A 230 24.43 14.89 13.47
C THR A 230 24.07 14.44 12.06
N PHE A 231 24.55 15.14 11.04
CA PHE A 231 24.42 14.75 9.65
C PHE A 231 25.74 14.12 9.16
N ILE A 232 25.66 12.88 8.74
CA ILE A 232 26.76 12.11 8.17
C ILE A 232 26.41 11.84 6.70
N ASP A 233 27.33 12.16 5.78
CA ASP A 233 27.10 11.92 4.36
C ASP A 233 27.33 10.43 3.98
N ASP A 234 27.04 10.09 2.74
CA ASP A 234 27.21 8.76 2.12
C ASP A 234 28.66 8.26 2.10
N ASN A 235 29.64 9.13 2.33
CA ASN A 235 31.06 8.79 2.48
C ASN A 235 31.47 8.61 3.96
N ASN A 236 30.50 8.56 4.90
CA ASN A 236 30.70 8.50 6.34
C ASN A 236 31.46 9.72 6.92
N ILE A 237 31.36 10.88 6.27
CA ILE A 237 31.94 12.13 6.77
C ILE A 237 30.88 12.89 7.55
N ASN A 238 31.22 13.27 8.79
CA ASN A 238 30.38 14.19 9.57
C ASN A 238 30.41 15.57 8.90
N ARG A 239 29.26 16.06 8.44
CA ARG A 239 29.09 17.34 7.74
C ARG A 239 28.49 18.43 8.60
N PHE A 240 27.72 18.06 9.62
CA PHE A 240 27.07 18.98 10.52
C PHE A 240 26.77 18.32 11.87
N PHE A 241 26.87 19.08 12.93
CA PHE A 241 26.26 18.78 14.24
C PHE A 241 25.82 20.11 14.87
N ASN A 242 24.69 20.10 15.60
CA ASN A 242 24.20 21.25 16.32
C ASN A 242 24.91 21.37 17.68
N GLU A 243 25.01 22.58 18.21
CA GLU A 243 25.60 22.89 19.51
C GLU A 243 24.55 22.97 20.63
#